data_52d438e291c74b8e09a2a66c66ff0923
#
_entry.id   52d438e291c74b8e09a2a66c66ff0923
#
_cell.length_a   1.000
_cell.length_b   1.000
_cell.length_c   1.000
_cell.angle_alpha   90.00
_cell.angle_beta   90.00
_cell.angle_gamma   90.00
#
_symmetry.space_group_name_H-M   'P 1'
#
loop_
_entity.id
_entity.type
_entity.pdbx_description
1 polymer ?
#
loop_
_entity_poly.entity_id
_entity_poly.type
_entity_poly.pdbx_seq_one_letter_code
_entity_poly.pdbx_strand_id
1 'polypeptide(L)'
;MYADINHLELIKFNGCDGCTECCKSKLMAPLILEDFKKVYKYFPILIAKLDTYKPVMLLSNETSCPYLKKDKCSIYEKRPPACKIYPYSPWYDSILLDLSCKGVGIKGEALPLTKEEFYNSKFFDERIENITEKIEKTTIWLQNQQLIPFKIYKGIELFSIKNNDDKYSEMIIKSSVHLNKYIL
;
A
#
# COMPACT_ATOMS: atom_id res chain seq x y z
N MET A 1 -7.73 6.71 10.50
CA MET A 1 -8.52 5.70 11.26
C MET A 1 -9.14 4.76 10.25
N TYR A 2 -8.97 3.44 10.43
CA TYR A 2 -9.57 2.41 9.57
C TYR A 2 -10.79 1.83 10.25
N ALA A 3 -11.85 1.56 9.49
CA ALA A 3 -13.05 0.85 9.95
C ALA A 3 -13.43 -0.25 8.96
N ASP A 4 -13.96 -1.37 9.45
CA ASP A 4 -14.49 -2.43 8.59
C ASP A 4 -15.75 -1.91 7.90
N ILE A 5 -15.83 -2.13 6.57
CA ILE A 5 -16.95 -1.62 5.76
C ILE A 5 -18.30 -2.18 6.22
N ASN A 6 -18.32 -3.40 6.76
CA ASN A 6 -19.56 -4.03 7.27
C ASN A 6 -20.16 -3.31 8.49
N HIS A 7 -19.40 -2.41 9.14
CA HIS A 7 -19.84 -1.62 10.30
C HIS A 7 -20.15 -0.16 9.95
N LEU A 8 -20.19 0.17 8.67
CA LEU A 8 -20.42 1.53 8.17
C LEU A 8 -21.78 1.66 7.47
N GLU A 9 -22.35 2.83 7.57
CA GLU A 9 -23.62 3.19 6.92
C GLU A 9 -23.46 4.48 6.11
N LEU A 10 -24.05 4.50 4.91
CA LEU A 10 -24.19 5.70 4.07
C LEU A 10 -22.93 6.55 3.87
N ILE A 11 -21.80 5.90 3.68
CA ILE A 11 -20.54 6.60 3.35
C ILE A 11 -20.48 6.89 1.85
N LYS A 12 -20.05 8.08 1.52
CA LYS A 12 -19.87 8.55 0.14
C LYS A 12 -18.43 8.92 -0.16
N PHE A 13 -18.08 8.98 -1.43
CA PHE A 13 -16.76 9.34 -1.92
C PHE A 13 -16.82 10.41 -2.99
N ASN A 14 -16.15 11.53 -2.72
CA ASN A 14 -16.13 12.67 -3.62
C ASN A 14 -15.06 12.57 -4.73
N GLY A 15 -14.47 11.39 -4.91
CA GLY A 15 -13.42 11.19 -5.91
C GLY A 15 -12.03 11.61 -5.46
N CYS A 16 -11.07 11.36 -6.35
CA CYS A 16 -9.65 11.72 -6.15
C CYS A 16 -9.22 12.85 -7.10
N ASP A 17 -10.10 13.42 -7.90
CA ASP A 17 -9.73 14.47 -8.84
C ASP A 17 -9.20 15.71 -8.12
N GLY A 18 -7.92 16.02 -8.38
CA GLY A 18 -7.21 17.10 -7.71
C GLY A 18 -6.84 16.85 -6.24
N CYS A 19 -7.25 15.73 -5.64
CA CYS A 19 -6.87 15.38 -4.28
C CYS A 19 -5.49 14.71 -4.25
N THR A 20 -4.60 15.24 -3.40
CA THR A 20 -3.23 14.74 -3.25
C THR A 20 -2.88 14.34 -1.82
N GLU A 21 -3.86 14.30 -0.94
CA GLU A 21 -3.64 14.12 0.51
C GLU A 21 -2.97 12.78 0.84
N CYS A 22 -3.39 11.67 0.20
CA CYS A 22 -2.72 10.39 0.41
C CYS A 22 -1.26 10.41 -0.07
N CYS A 23 -0.94 11.20 -1.10
CA CYS A 23 0.44 11.39 -1.57
C CYS A 23 1.29 12.22 -0.61
N LYS A 24 0.67 13.02 0.27
CA LYS A 24 1.35 13.87 1.26
C LYS A 24 1.39 13.23 2.66
N SER A 25 0.37 12.45 3.00
CA SER A 25 0.18 11.95 4.37
C SER A 25 0.52 10.47 4.58
N LYS A 26 0.46 9.64 3.54
CA LYS A 26 0.74 8.20 3.68
C LYS A 26 2.23 7.93 3.57
N LEU A 27 2.80 7.38 4.64
CA LEU A 27 4.21 7.08 4.75
C LEU A 27 4.60 5.85 3.95
N MET A 28 3.81 4.77 4.09
CA MET A 28 4.05 3.49 3.47
C MET A 28 2.74 2.72 3.27
N ALA A 29 2.79 1.68 2.45
CA ALA A 29 1.68 0.73 2.28
C ALA A 29 2.20 -0.70 2.34
N PRO A 30 1.49 -1.60 3.05
CA PRO A 30 1.84 -3.01 3.11
C PRO A 30 1.64 -3.67 1.73
N LEU A 31 2.49 -4.65 1.46
CA LEU A 31 2.53 -5.40 0.21
C LEU A 31 2.31 -6.89 0.45
N ILE A 32 1.78 -7.54 -0.56
CA ILE A 32 1.85 -8.99 -0.76
C ILE A 32 2.88 -9.30 -1.85
N LEU A 33 3.33 -10.54 -1.97
CA LEU A 33 4.38 -10.92 -2.94
C LEU A 33 4.05 -10.56 -4.38
N GLU A 34 2.78 -10.69 -4.78
CA GLU A 34 2.32 -10.37 -6.13
C GLU A 34 2.45 -8.89 -6.48
N ASP A 35 2.44 -8.01 -5.47
CA ASP A 35 2.61 -6.57 -5.68
C ASP A 35 4.02 -6.22 -6.13
N PHE A 36 5.02 -7.01 -5.73
CA PHE A 36 6.44 -6.69 -5.92
C PHE A 36 6.76 -6.38 -7.38
N LYS A 37 6.24 -7.18 -8.34
CA LYS A 37 6.46 -7.00 -9.79
C LYS A 37 5.94 -5.65 -10.33
N LYS A 38 4.94 -5.06 -9.65
CA LYS A 38 4.37 -3.76 -10.04
C LYS A 38 5.06 -2.61 -9.30
N VAL A 39 5.55 -2.88 -8.07
CA VAL A 39 6.09 -1.86 -7.16
C VAL A 39 7.56 -1.58 -7.38
N TYR A 40 8.42 -2.62 -7.51
CA TYR A 40 9.88 -2.48 -7.51
C TYR A 40 10.44 -1.53 -8.58
N LYS A 41 9.66 -1.29 -9.64
CA LYS A 41 10.05 -0.38 -10.74
C LYS A 41 9.93 1.10 -10.39
N TYR A 42 9.22 1.42 -9.32
CA TYR A 42 8.88 2.80 -8.96
C TYR A 42 9.21 3.15 -7.52
N PHE A 43 9.03 2.22 -6.59
CA PHE A 43 9.13 2.45 -5.16
C PHE A 43 10.12 1.48 -4.52
N PRO A 44 10.86 1.92 -3.49
CA PRO A 44 11.65 1.00 -2.69
C PRO A 44 10.72 0.07 -1.91
N ILE A 45 11.09 -1.20 -1.87
CA ILE A 45 10.43 -2.23 -1.06
C ILE A 45 11.36 -2.51 0.11
N LEU A 46 10.85 -2.41 1.32
CA LEU A 46 11.54 -2.70 2.57
C LEU A 46 10.66 -3.61 3.44
N ILE A 47 11.24 -4.13 4.50
CA ILE A 47 10.47 -4.83 5.53
C ILE A 47 10.32 -3.88 6.70
N ALA A 48 9.10 -3.61 7.13
CA ALA A 48 8.78 -2.78 8.28
C ALA A 48 8.40 -3.66 9.47
N LYS A 49 8.91 -3.31 10.66
CA LYS A 49 8.45 -3.88 11.93
C LYS A 49 7.30 -3.02 12.43
N LEU A 50 6.10 -3.51 12.22
CA LEU A 50 4.84 -2.93 12.71
C LEU A 50 4.38 -3.73 13.94
N ASP A 51 3.13 -4.23 13.95
CA ASP A 51 2.67 -5.30 14.86
C ASP A 51 3.44 -6.61 14.63
N THR A 52 3.68 -6.91 13.34
CA THR A 52 4.54 -7.99 12.84
C THR A 52 5.42 -7.43 11.72
N TYR A 53 6.40 -8.23 11.26
CA TYR A 53 7.20 -7.87 10.08
C TYR A 53 6.33 -7.96 8.83
N LYS A 54 6.35 -6.90 8.00
CA LYS A 54 5.58 -6.82 6.75
C LYS A 54 6.40 -6.20 5.63
N PRO A 55 6.37 -6.75 4.41
CA PRO A 55 6.88 -6.02 3.27
C PRO A 55 6.05 -4.76 3.05
N VAL A 56 6.72 -3.65 2.82
CA VAL A 56 6.08 -2.36 2.57
C VAL A 56 6.74 -1.65 1.39
N MET A 57 5.98 -0.89 0.63
CA MET A 57 6.55 0.16 -0.21
C MET A 57 6.57 1.48 0.55
N LEU A 58 7.64 2.24 0.43
CA LEU A 58 7.68 3.62 0.91
C LEU A 58 6.94 4.50 -0.08
N LEU A 59 5.92 5.22 0.39
CA LEU A 59 5.07 6.08 -0.44
C LEU A 59 5.56 7.52 -0.47
N SER A 60 5.92 8.07 0.67
CA SER A 60 6.37 9.45 0.77
C SER A 60 7.74 9.56 1.41
N ASN A 61 8.49 10.56 0.98
CA ASN A 61 9.64 11.06 1.69
C ASN A 61 9.18 11.95 2.87
N GLU A 62 9.98 12.89 3.32
CA GLU A 62 9.61 13.78 4.44
C GLU A 62 8.39 14.66 4.14
N THR A 63 8.14 14.99 2.89
CA THR A 63 7.12 15.96 2.49
C THR A 63 5.97 15.34 1.69
N SER A 64 6.26 14.44 0.74
CA SER A 64 5.26 13.86 -0.15
C SER A 64 5.79 12.67 -0.94
N CYS A 65 4.92 12.02 -1.68
CA CYS A 65 5.30 11.01 -2.67
C CYS A 65 6.19 11.65 -3.77
N PRO A 66 7.35 11.06 -4.13
CA PRO A 66 8.25 11.58 -5.17
C PRO A 66 7.62 11.70 -6.56
N TYR A 67 6.49 11.02 -6.78
CA TYR A 67 5.73 11.07 -8.03
C TYR A 67 4.61 12.11 -8.03
N LEU A 68 4.43 12.85 -6.93
CA LEU A 68 3.54 14.00 -6.90
C LEU A 68 4.23 15.19 -7.55
N LYS A 69 3.74 15.65 -8.70
CA LYS A 69 4.26 16.81 -9.42
C LYS A 69 3.12 17.76 -9.77
N LYS A 70 3.23 19.04 -9.37
CA LYS A 70 2.21 20.06 -9.63
C LYS A 70 0.80 19.56 -9.30
N ASP A 71 0.63 19.01 -8.10
CA ASP A 71 -0.61 18.43 -7.58
C ASP A 71 -1.24 17.32 -8.46
N LYS A 72 -0.41 16.59 -9.21
CA LYS A 72 -0.83 15.43 -10.00
C LYS A 72 0.13 14.28 -9.83
N CYS A 73 -0.39 13.06 -9.85
CA CYS A 73 0.44 11.85 -9.85
C CYS A 73 1.05 11.63 -11.24
N SER A 74 2.39 11.74 -11.36
CA SER A 74 3.10 11.56 -12.64
C SER A 74 3.12 10.10 -13.14
N ILE A 75 2.71 9.14 -12.32
CA ILE A 75 2.58 7.72 -12.67
C ILE A 75 1.14 7.21 -12.51
N TYR A 76 0.13 8.08 -12.70
CA TYR A 76 -1.27 7.77 -12.40
C TYR A 76 -1.73 6.42 -12.94
N GLU A 77 -1.51 6.15 -14.23
CA GLU A 77 -1.89 4.89 -14.88
C GLU A 77 -1.07 3.68 -14.41
N LYS A 78 0.13 3.93 -13.91
CA LYS A 78 1.08 2.91 -13.43
C LYS A 78 1.11 2.81 -11.91
N ARG A 79 0.12 3.38 -11.22
CA ARG A 79 0.05 3.34 -9.76
C ARG A 79 0.08 1.90 -9.25
N PRO A 80 0.78 1.67 -8.13
CA PRO A 80 0.72 0.40 -7.42
C PRO A 80 -0.72 0.04 -7.02
N PRO A 81 -1.04 -1.26 -6.85
CA PRO A 81 -2.37 -1.70 -6.45
C PRO A 81 -2.89 -1.00 -5.19
N ALA A 82 -2.05 -0.85 -4.16
CA ALA A 82 -2.43 -0.15 -2.94
C ALA A 82 -2.84 1.32 -3.14
N CYS A 83 -2.30 2.00 -4.17
CA CYS A 83 -2.73 3.35 -4.53
C CYS A 83 -4.03 3.37 -5.34
N LYS A 84 -4.31 2.30 -6.10
CA LYS A 84 -5.52 2.19 -6.92
C LYS A 84 -6.75 1.91 -6.09
N ILE A 85 -6.65 1.00 -5.13
CA ILE A 85 -7.78 0.60 -4.29
C ILE A 85 -8.05 1.57 -3.14
N TYR A 86 -7.12 2.50 -2.82
CA TYR A 86 -7.34 3.48 -1.78
C TYR A 86 -8.62 4.31 -2.06
N PRO A 87 -9.47 4.55 -1.07
CA PRO A 87 -9.26 4.47 0.38
C PRO A 87 -9.51 3.10 1.04
N TYR A 88 -9.74 2.04 0.27
CA TYR A 88 -9.89 0.70 0.82
C TYR A 88 -8.54 0.06 1.13
N SER A 89 -8.53 -0.79 2.16
CA SER A 89 -7.40 -1.61 2.58
C SER A 89 -7.89 -3.01 2.93
N PRO A 90 -7.87 -3.96 2.00
CA PRO A 90 -8.24 -5.34 2.29
C PRO A 90 -7.23 -5.96 3.27
N TRP A 91 -7.77 -6.65 4.28
CA TRP A 91 -6.95 -7.27 5.30
C TRP A 91 -7.62 -8.56 5.82
N TYR A 92 -7.06 -9.72 5.49
CA TYR A 92 -7.67 -11.03 5.76
C TYR A 92 -9.13 -11.06 5.27
N ASP A 93 -10.06 -11.42 6.14
CA ASP A 93 -11.49 -11.54 5.82
C ASP A 93 -12.23 -10.19 5.81
N SER A 94 -11.56 -9.11 6.17
CA SER A 94 -12.13 -7.77 6.28
C SER A 94 -11.69 -6.87 5.13
N ILE A 95 -12.56 -5.97 4.72
CA ILE A 95 -12.22 -4.83 3.88
C ILE A 95 -12.35 -3.58 4.73
N LEU A 96 -11.22 -2.94 4.96
CA LEU A 96 -11.15 -1.74 5.78
C LEU A 96 -11.25 -0.49 4.91
N LEU A 97 -11.95 0.53 5.39
CA LEU A 97 -12.03 1.86 4.79
C LEU A 97 -11.23 2.86 5.64
N ASP A 98 -10.37 3.64 5.00
CA ASP A 98 -9.65 4.71 5.68
C ASP A 98 -10.51 5.98 5.79
N LEU A 99 -11.12 6.16 6.95
CA LEU A 99 -11.97 7.32 7.26
C LEU A 99 -11.18 8.64 7.36
N SER A 100 -9.85 8.60 7.38
CA SER A 100 -9.02 9.81 7.31
C SER A 100 -8.85 10.35 5.89
N CYS A 101 -9.31 9.62 4.87
CA CYS A 101 -9.32 10.08 3.50
C CYS A 101 -10.29 11.27 3.34
N LYS A 102 -9.81 12.42 2.91
CA LYS A 102 -10.65 13.62 2.71
C LYS A 102 -11.74 13.47 1.65
N GLY A 103 -11.61 12.48 0.75
CA GLY A 103 -12.66 12.15 -0.20
C GLY A 103 -13.82 11.36 0.41
N VAL A 104 -13.60 10.72 1.55
CA VAL A 104 -14.61 9.92 2.27
C VAL A 104 -15.44 10.83 3.16
N GLY A 105 -16.78 10.72 3.09
CA GLY A 105 -17.67 11.55 3.88
C GLY A 105 -19.13 11.42 3.43
N ILE A 106 -19.84 12.55 3.36
CA ILE A 106 -21.27 12.62 3.06
C ILE A 106 -21.58 13.11 1.64
N LYS A 107 -20.58 13.49 0.86
CA LYS A 107 -20.71 14.02 -0.51
C LYS A 107 -20.13 13.05 -1.53
N GLY A 108 -20.69 13.05 -2.74
CA GLY A 108 -20.26 12.25 -3.87
C GLY A 108 -21.07 10.97 -4.08
N GLU A 109 -20.45 9.97 -4.72
CA GLU A 109 -21.06 8.67 -4.99
C GLU A 109 -21.06 7.80 -3.73
N ALA A 110 -22.08 6.95 -3.57
CA ALA A 110 -22.09 5.96 -2.50
C ALA A 110 -20.88 5.01 -2.64
N LEU A 111 -20.21 4.75 -1.53
CA LEU A 111 -19.16 3.74 -1.48
C LEU A 111 -19.75 2.35 -1.28
N PRO A 112 -19.19 1.30 -1.92
CA PRO A 112 -19.51 -0.08 -1.58
C PRO A 112 -19.15 -0.38 -0.11
N LEU A 113 -20.14 -0.83 0.65
CA LEU A 113 -20.00 -1.14 2.08
C LEU A 113 -20.22 -2.62 2.38
N THR A 114 -20.51 -3.44 1.36
CA THR A 114 -20.53 -4.90 1.48
C THR A 114 -19.42 -5.51 0.61
N LYS A 115 -19.01 -6.74 0.92
CA LYS A 115 -18.06 -7.46 0.08
C LYS A 115 -18.58 -7.60 -1.36
N GLU A 116 -19.84 -7.93 -1.54
CA GLU A 116 -20.45 -8.10 -2.86
C GLU A 116 -20.42 -6.80 -3.67
N GLU A 117 -20.87 -5.68 -3.08
CA GLU A 117 -20.80 -4.37 -3.73
C GLU A 117 -19.36 -3.98 -4.09
N PHE A 118 -18.41 -4.25 -3.18
CA PHE A 118 -16.99 -3.94 -3.40
C PHE A 118 -16.42 -4.74 -4.56
N TYR A 119 -16.70 -6.05 -4.64
CA TYR A 119 -16.24 -6.91 -5.74
C TYR A 119 -16.80 -6.49 -7.10
N ASN A 120 -17.99 -5.87 -7.13
CA ASN A 120 -18.63 -5.35 -8.35
C ASN A 120 -18.30 -3.86 -8.62
N SER A 121 -17.40 -3.25 -7.86
CA SER A 121 -17.09 -1.82 -7.95
C SER A 121 -15.82 -1.51 -8.75
N LYS A 122 -15.66 -0.24 -9.12
CA LYS A 122 -14.42 0.30 -9.70
C LYS A 122 -13.19 0.22 -8.77
N PHE A 123 -13.37 -0.09 -7.49
CA PHE A 123 -12.29 -0.27 -6.52
C PHE A 123 -11.77 -1.70 -6.47
N PHE A 124 -12.46 -2.63 -7.11
CA PHE A 124 -11.99 -4.01 -7.17
C PHE A 124 -10.65 -4.10 -7.93
N ASP A 125 -9.75 -4.90 -7.42
CA ASP A 125 -8.48 -5.28 -8.04
C ASP A 125 -8.22 -6.76 -7.77
N GLU A 126 -7.73 -7.51 -8.74
CA GLU A 126 -7.38 -8.95 -8.62
C GLU A 126 -6.49 -9.25 -7.39
N ARG A 127 -5.81 -8.24 -6.87
CA ARG A 127 -5.03 -8.34 -5.65
C ARG A 127 -5.87 -8.84 -4.46
N ILE A 128 -7.16 -8.53 -4.46
CA ILE A 128 -8.07 -8.79 -3.32
C ILE A 128 -8.61 -10.22 -3.36
N GLU A 129 -8.65 -10.84 -4.52
CA GLU A 129 -9.04 -12.24 -4.61
C GLU A 129 -8.11 -13.11 -3.78
N ASN A 130 -8.68 -13.95 -2.92
CA ASN A 130 -7.93 -14.84 -2.02
C ASN A 130 -6.86 -14.10 -1.21
N ILE A 131 -7.18 -12.87 -0.74
CA ILE A 131 -6.20 -12.00 -0.07
C ILE A 131 -5.61 -12.67 1.18
N THR A 132 -6.39 -13.43 1.93
CA THR A 132 -5.93 -14.17 3.10
C THR A 132 -4.81 -15.13 2.74
N GLU A 133 -5.00 -15.97 1.73
CA GLU A 133 -3.98 -16.91 1.24
C GLU A 133 -2.71 -16.18 0.76
N LYS A 134 -2.88 -15.04 0.08
CA LYS A 134 -1.75 -14.22 -0.40
C LYS A 134 -0.97 -13.59 0.76
N ILE A 135 -1.65 -13.14 1.81
CA ILE A 135 -1.01 -12.64 3.03
C ILE A 135 -0.24 -13.77 3.73
N GLU A 136 -0.84 -14.93 3.88
CA GLU A 136 -0.19 -16.10 4.48
C GLU A 136 1.06 -16.52 3.70
N LYS A 137 0.98 -16.64 2.38
CA LYS A 137 2.15 -16.91 1.52
C LYS A 137 3.25 -15.87 1.70
N THR A 138 2.88 -14.61 1.81
CA THR A 138 3.83 -13.51 2.03
C THR A 138 4.50 -13.65 3.40
N THR A 139 3.74 -13.99 4.42
CA THR A 139 4.25 -14.20 5.79
C THR A 139 5.21 -15.37 5.85
N ILE A 140 4.84 -16.51 5.26
CA ILE A 140 5.70 -17.71 5.21
C ILE A 140 6.99 -17.40 4.45
N TRP A 141 6.91 -16.73 3.30
CA TRP A 141 8.11 -16.34 2.57
C TRP A 141 9.01 -15.45 3.41
N LEU A 142 8.44 -14.45 4.10
CA LEU A 142 9.20 -13.50 4.91
C LEU A 142 9.90 -14.18 6.10
N GLN A 143 9.27 -15.17 6.74
CA GLN A 143 9.86 -15.94 7.84
C GLN A 143 11.15 -16.68 7.44
N ASN A 144 11.30 -16.99 6.15
CA ASN A 144 12.47 -17.64 5.60
C ASN A 144 13.57 -16.65 5.14
N GLN A 145 13.37 -15.34 5.35
CA GLN A 145 14.32 -14.31 4.92
C GLN A 145 15.26 -13.92 6.07
N GLN A 146 16.52 -13.68 5.74
CA GLN A 146 17.46 -13.05 6.67
C GLN A 146 17.28 -11.54 6.59
N LEU A 147 16.73 -10.94 7.66
CA LEU A 147 16.54 -9.50 7.76
C LEU A 147 17.83 -8.81 8.17
N ILE A 148 18.13 -7.71 7.49
CA ILE A 148 19.28 -6.85 7.75
C ILE A 148 18.74 -5.50 8.21
N PRO A 149 19.06 -5.02 9.44
CA PRO A 149 18.63 -3.70 9.88
C PRO A 149 19.06 -2.62 8.86
N PHE A 150 18.13 -1.77 8.48
CA PHE A 150 18.38 -0.71 7.51
C PHE A 150 18.36 0.66 8.17
N LYS A 151 17.22 1.09 8.70
CA LYS A 151 17.04 2.41 9.31
C LYS A 151 15.77 2.47 10.15
N ILE A 152 15.74 3.39 11.13
CA ILE A 152 14.48 3.81 11.76
C ILE A 152 13.97 5.01 10.96
N TYR A 153 12.74 4.93 10.45
CA TYR A 153 12.09 5.97 9.68
C TYR A 153 10.76 6.36 10.32
N LYS A 154 10.69 7.59 10.83
CA LYS A 154 9.51 8.10 11.58
C LYS A 154 9.03 7.15 12.69
N GLY A 155 9.98 6.61 13.45
CA GLY A 155 9.72 5.70 14.56
C GLY A 155 9.47 4.23 14.16
N ILE A 156 9.52 3.89 12.88
CA ILE A 156 9.33 2.53 12.38
C ILE A 156 10.69 1.95 12.02
N GLU A 157 11.01 0.77 12.56
CA GLU A 157 12.20 0.03 12.18
C GLU A 157 12.02 -0.56 10.80
N LEU A 158 12.95 -0.25 9.90
CA LEU A 158 13.00 -0.78 8.54
C LEU A 158 14.20 -1.71 8.37
N PHE A 159 13.98 -2.76 7.59
CA PHE A 159 14.95 -3.77 7.28
C PHE A 159 15.02 -3.96 5.77
N SER A 160 16.21 -4.29 5.28
CA SER A 160 16.44 -4.93 3.99
C SER A 160 16.48 -6.45 4.17
N ILE A 161 16.68 -7.16 3.10
CA ILE A 161 16.89 -8.61 3.13
C ILE A 161 18.23 -8.97 2.48
N LYS A 162 18.80 -10.10 2.91
CA LYS A 162 19.90 -10.72 2.20
C LYS A 162 19.39 -11.36 0.90
N ASN A 163 20.17 -11.28 -0.16
CA ASN A 163 19.82 -11.95 -1.41
C ASN A 163 19.80 -13.49 -1.23
N ASN A 164 18.68 -14.10 -1.56
CA ASN A 164 18.44 -15.54 -1.41
C ASN A 164 18.10 -16.21 -2.74
N ASP A 165 18.62 -15.75 -3.85
CA ASP A 165 18.42 -16.30 -5.20
C ASP A 165 16.95 -16.57 -5.61
N ASP A 166 16.01 -15.95 -4.89
CA ASP A 166 14.59 -15.97 -5.25
C ASP A 166 14.16 -14.65 -5.90
N LYS A 167 13.15 -14.74 -6.77
CA LYS A 167 12.68 -13.60 -7.54
C LYS A 167 12.18 -12.42 -6.70
N TYR A 168 11.71 -12.65 -5.48
CA TYR A 168 11.15 -11.58 -4.64
C TYR A 168 12.27 -10.83 -3.92
N SER A 169 13.28 -11.56 -3.41
CA SER A 169 14.51 -10.98 -2.89
C SER A 169 15.20 -10.10 -3.93
N GLU A 170 15.30 -10.59 -5.15
CA GLU A 170 15.87 -9.83 -6.27
C GLU A 170 15.10 -8.53 -6.56
N MET A 171 13.75 -8.55 -6.49
CA MET A 171 12.94 -7.35 -6.69
C MET A 171 13.14 -6.33 -5.56
N ILE A 172 13.26 -6.76 -4.30
CA ILE A 172 13.58 -5.86 -3.18
C ILE A 172 14.92 -5.18 -3.43
N ILE A 173 15.97 -5.95 -3.76
CA ILE A 173 17.30 -5.40 -4.02
C ILE A 173 17.27 -4.45 -5.21
N LYS A 174 16.64 -4.81 -6.31
CA LYS A 174 16.48 -3.91 -7.48
C LYS A 174 15.73 -2.62 -7.13
N SER A 175 14.77 -2.69 -6.21
CA SER A 175 13.99 -1.53 -5.80
C SER A 175 14.81 -0.50 -5.01
N SER A 176 15.96 -0.90 -4.44
CA SER A 176 16.81 -0.03 -3.62
C SER A 176 17.34 1.19 -4.36
N VAL A 177 17.42 1.14 -5.69
CA VAL A 177 17.83 2.30 -6.52
C VAL A 177 16.89 3.51 -6.34
N HIS A 178 15.67 3.27 -5.85
CA HIS A 178 14.71 4.34 -5.59
C HIS A 178 14.88 5.00 -4.23
N LEU A 179 15.70 4.44 -3.32
CA LEU A 179 15.91 4.98 -1.96
C LEU A 179 16.46 6.40 -1.98
N ASN A 180 17.25 6.76 -2.99
CA ASN A 180 17.79 8.11 -3.15
C ASN A 180 16.71 9.20 -3.29
N LYS A 181 15.47 8.84 -3.70
CA LYS A 181 14.33 9.77 -3.79
C LYS A 181 13.69 10.06 -2.44
N TYR A 182 14.03 9.28 -1.42
CA TYR A 182 13.44 9.32 -0.09
C TYR A 182 14.35 9.95 0.97
N ILE A 183 15.57 10.34 0.59
CA ILE A 183 16.56 10.97 1.49
C ILE A 183 16.66 10.16 2.79
N LEU A 184 17.02 8.91 2.66
CA LEU A 184 17.20 8.01 3.80
C LEU A 184 18.68 7.84 4.12
#